data_152211456ccde6b70626bb1d8dff463e
#
_entry.id   152211456ccde6b70626bb1d8dff463e
#
_cell.length_a   1.000
_cell.length_b   1.000
_cell.length_c   1.000
_cell.angle_alpha   90.00
_cell.angle_beta   90.00
_cell.angle_gamma   90.00
#
_symmetry.space_group_name_H-M   'P 1'
#
loop_
_entity.id
_entity.type
_entity.pdbx_description
1 polymer ?
#
loop_
_entity_poly.entity_id
_entity_poly.type
_entity_poly.pdbx_seq_one_letter_code
_entity_poly.pdbx_strand_id
1 'polypeptide(L)'
;LHGHCKWLKNDFWLMGETLHGDYNRWMNPEMLDSVTNYECYKGLFSSFNDLNMFEIAHSLNRQFGKEQWCLYTGKLLYSFVDNHDVSRIATMLNNKRQLPVIYPLLFTMPGIPGVYYGSEYGIEGDKHNGDDALRVEYNEEKFRAEGIADLTAEITALCNLRTSSKALAHGDYTP
;
A
#
# COMPACT_ATOMS: atom_id res chain seq x y z
N LEU A 1 3.27 9.64 -23.42
CA LEU A 1 2.19 9.58 -22.44
C LEU A 1 2.28 10.74 -21.44
N HIS A 2 3.38 10.85 -20.65
CA HIS A 2 3.54 11.87 -19.59
C HIS A 2 3.26 13.29 -20.11
N GLY A 3 3.97 13.77 -21.12
CA GLY A 3 3.78 15.12 -21.65
C GLY A 3 2.37 15.41 -22.12
N HIS A 4 1.68 14.43 -22.72
CA HIS A 4 0.28 14.58 -23.12
C HIS A 4 -0.68 14.71 -21.92
N CYS A 5 -0.51 13.85 -20.91
CA CYS A 5 -1.33 13.88 -19.71
C CYS A 5 -1.15 15.20 -18.93
N LYS A 6 0.10 15.64 -18.75
CA LYS A 6 0.43 16.89 -18.06
C LYS A 6 -0.01 18.13 -18.85
N TRP A 7 -0.06 18.06 -20.19
CA TRP A 7 -0.63 19.11 -21.02
C TRP A 7 -2.15 19.24 -20.85
N LEU A 8 -2.87 18.10 -20.74
CA LEU A 8 -4.33 18.11 -20.48
C LEU A 8 -4.66 18.56 -19.07
N LYS A 9 -3.89 18.13 -18.08
CA LYS A 9 -4.08 18.47 -16.68
C LYS A 9 -2.70 18.44 -15.98
N ASN A 10 -2.21 19.59 -15.56
CA ASN A 10 -0.87 19.76 -15.03
C ASN A 10 -0.58 18.86 -13.80
N ASP A 11 -1.58 18.66 -12.95
CA ASP A 11 -1.52 17.78 -11.76
C ASP A 11 -2.02 16.35 -12.03
N PHE A 12 -2.09 15.93 -13.31
CA PHE A 12 -2.47 14.56 -13.65
C PHE A 12 -1.45 13.58 -13.07
N TRP A 13 -1.90 12.71 -12.17
CA TRP A 13 -1.04 11.75 -11.50
C TRP A 13 -0.92 10.46 -12.31
N LEU A 14 0.32 10.06 -12.59
CA LEU A 14 0.67 8.86 -13.36
C LEU A 14 1.34 7.84 -12.45
N MET A 15 0.69 6.70 -12.28
CA MET A 15 1.24 5.56 -11.55
C MET A 15 1.53 4.40 -12.51
N GLY A 16 2.68 3.73 -12.30
CA GLY A 16 3.05 2.50 -12.99
C GLY A 16 3.04 1.31 -12.05
N GLU A 17 2.77 0.14 -12.60
CA GLU A 17 2.95 -1.10 -11.89
C GLU A 17 4.35 -1.64 -12.15
N THR A 18 5.15 -1.78 -11.09
CA THR A 18 6.53 -2.28 -11.16
C THR A 18 6.75 -3.27 -10.03
N LEU A 19 6.99 -4.54 -10.36
CA LEU A 19 7.12 -5.59 -9.35
C LEU A 19 8.47 -5.57 -8.64
N HIS A 20 9.55 -5.26 -9.39
CA HIS A 20 10.92 -5.31 -8.86
C HIS A 20 11.88 -4.43 -9.67
N GLY A 21 13.08 -4.25 -9.16
CA GLY A 21 14.14 -3.45 -9.78
C GLY A 21 14.27 -2.05 -9.18
N ASP A 22 15.03 -1.21 -9.85
CA ASP A 22 15.19 0.18 -9.43
C ASP A 22 14.01 1.03 -9.94
N TYR A 23 13.17 1.45 -9.02
CA TYR A 23 11.98 2.25 -9.30
C TYR A 23 12.32 3.65 -9.84
N ASN A 24 13.52 4.18 -9.57
CA ASN A 24 13.97 5.47 -10.13
C ASN A 24 14.01 5.47 -11.66
N ARG A 25 14.18 4.29 -12.26
CA ARG A 25 14.15 4.14 -13.71
C ARG A 25 12.83 4.64 -14.30
N TRP A 26 11.74 4.50 -13.58
CA TRP A 26 10.39 4.85 -14.02
C TRP A 26 9.85 6.12 -13.35
N MET A 27 10.21 6.36 -12.08
CA MET A 27 9.82 7.56 -11.33
C MET A 27 10.79 8.70 -11.57
N ASN A 28 10.57 9.45 -12.62
CA ASN A 28 11.37 10.62 -12.98
C ASN A 28 10.47 11.68 -13.65
N PRO A 29 10.94 12.93 -13.79
CA PRO A 29 10.12 14.03 -14.30
C PRO A 29 9.56 13.86 -15.72
N GLU A 30 10.06 12.89 -16.49
CA GLU A 30 9.62 12.63 -17.86
C GLU A 30 8.67 11.44 -17.98
N MET A 31 8.50 10.65 -16.91
CA MET A 31 7.76 9.38 -16.96
C MET A 31 6.61 9.31 -15.94
N LEU A 32 6.83 8.70 -14.80
CA LEU A 32 5.79 8.41 -13.82
C LEU A 32 6.00 9.20 -12.53
N ASP A 33 4.89 9.61 -11.91
CA ASP A 33 4.91 10.28 -10.60
C ASP A 33 5.11 9.27 -9.47
N SER A 34 4.67 8.01 -9.66
CA SER A 34 4.73 6.94 -8.67
C SER A 34 4.78 5.56 -9.33
N VAL A 35 5.22 4.57 -8.57
CA VAL A 35 5.08 3.14 -8.90
C VAL A 35 4.63 2.34 -7.68
N THR A 36 4.17 1.11 -7.92
CA THR A 36 3.77 0.16 -6.88
C THR A 36 4.95 -0.27 -6.00
N ASN A 37 4.74 -0.30 -4.68
CA ASN A 37 5.77 -0.65 -3.70
C ASN A 37 5.67 -2.11 -3.26
N TYR A 38 6.03 -3.03 -4.13
CA TYR A 38 6.01 -4.47 -3.82
C TYR A 38 7.03 -4.88 -2.76
N GLU A 39 8.12 -4.13 -2.58
CA GLU A 39 9.09 -4.39 -1.51
C GLU A 39 8.44 -4.18 -0.12
N CYS A 40 7.75 -3.05 0.08
CA CYS A 40 7.03 -2.83 1.34
C CYS A 40 5.82 -3.76 1.50
N TYR A 41 5.12 -4.11 0.41
CA TYR A 41 4.06 -5.12 0.45
C TYR A 41 4.57 -6.42 1.08
N LYS A 42 5.71 -6.95 0.57
CA LYS A 42 6.30 -8.16 1.14
C LYS A 42 6.70 -7.96 2.61
N GLY A 43 7.40 -6.87 2.91
CA GLY A 43 7.82 -6.55 4.27
C GLY A 43 6.67 -6.40 5.25
N LEU A 44 5.52 -5.85 4.81
CA LEU A 44 4.34 -5.70 5.65
C LEU A 44 3.81 -7.08 6.10
N PHE A 45 3.37 -7.95 5.19
CA PHE A 45 2.75 -9.20 5.62
C PHE A 45 3.73 -10.17 6.29
N SER A 46 4.99 -10.25 5.80
CA SER A 46 5.98 -11.14 6.41
C SER A 46 6.35 -10.72 7.83
N SER A 47 6.51 -9.41 8.08
CA SER A 47 6.81 -8.92 9.43
C SER A 47 5.74 -9.29 10.45
N PHE A 48 4.47 -9.24 10.06
CA PHE A 48 3.37 -9.63 10.92
C PHE A 48 3.29 -11.15 11.11
N ASN A 49 3.49 -11.93 10.05
CA ASN A 49 3.46 -13.39 10.12
C ASN A 49 4.60 -13.97 10.94
N ASP A 50 5.79 -13.39 10.82
CA ASP A 50 7.00 -13.84 11.52
C ASP A 50 7.16 -13.19 12.90
N LEU A 51 6.26 -12.26 13.27
CA LEU A 51 6.34 -11.42 14.48
C LEU A 51 7.69 -10.69 14.59
N ASN A 52 8.22 -10.26 13.45
CA ASN A 52 9.52 -9.64 13.32
C ASN A 52 9.45 -8.40 12.42
N MET A 53 9.48 -7.21 13.02
CA MET A 53 9.36 -5.93 12.31
C MET A 53 10.66 -5.46 11.63
N PHE A 54 11.77 -6.19 11.73
CA PHE A 54 13.04 -5.78 11.12
C PHE A 54 12.96 -5.71 9.60
N GLU A 55 12.19 -6.59 8.94
CA GLU A 55 12.09 -6.58 7.48
C GLU A 55 11.44 -5.29 6.97
N ILE A 56 10.26 -4.94 7.50
CA ILE A 56 9.59 -3.71 7.08
C ILE A 56 10.36 -2.45 7.50
N ALA A 57 10.96 -2.44 8.70
CA ALA A 57 11.78 -1.32 9.16
C ALA A 57 13.01 -1.12 8.26
N HIS A 58 13.67 -2.21 7.84
CA HIS A 58 14.79 -2.16 6.89
C HIS A 58 14.34 -1.62 5.53
N SER A 59 13.23 -2.11 4.97
CA SER A 59 12.68 -1.66 3.69
C SER A 59 12.32 -0.17 3.74
N LEU A 60 11.67 0.28 4.80
CA LEU A 60 11.32 1.69 4.97
C LEU A 60 12.57 2.59 5.08
N ASN A 61 13.57 2.17 5.86
CA ASN A 61 14.81 2.94 5.98
C ASN A 61 15.58 2.98 4.65
N ARG A 62 15.72 1.84 3.98
CA ARG A 62 16.37 1.74 2.68
C ARG A 62 15.69 2.60 1.62
N GLN A 63 14.38 2.69 1.63
CA GLN A 63 13.62 3.45 0.64
C GLN A 63 13.56 4.94 0.97
N PHE A 64 13.24 5.30 2.19
CA PHE A 64 12.82 6.64 2.56
C PHE A 64 13.71 7.34 3.59
N GLY A 65 14.75 6.67 4.10
CA GLY A 65 15.69 7.28 5.04
C GLY A 65 16.41 8.48 4.44
N LYS A 66 17.18 9.17 5.28
CA LYS A 66 17.91 10.41 4.91
C LYS A 66 19.36 10.17 4.46
N GLU A 67 19.84 8.94 4.62
CA GLU A 67 21.20 8.60 4.26
C GLU A 67 21.40 8.59 2.74
N GLN A 68 22.62 8.85 2.30
CA GLN A 68 22.95 8.93 0.87
C GLN A 68 22.68 7.63 0.08
N TRP A 69 22.64 6.49 0.77
CA TRP A 69 22.36 5.20 0.17
C TRP A 69 20.85 4.88 0.05
N CYS A 70 19.99 5.72 0.62
CA CYS A 70 18.53 5.53 0.54
C CYS A 70 18.04 5.84 -0.89
N LEU A 71 17.12 5.00 -1.37
CA LEU A 71 16.84 4.94 -2.81
C LEU A 71 15.79 5.95 -3.28
N TYR A 72 14.78 6.22 -2.46
CA TYR A 72 13.56 6.93 -2.90
C TYR A 72 13.19 8.08 -1.96
N THR A 73 14.16 8.66 -1.27
CA THR A 73 13.95 9.82 -0.37
C THR A 73 13.23 10.95 -1.13
N GLY A 74 12.14 11.45 -0.56
CA GLY A 74 11.32 12.49 -1.17
C GLY A 74 10.37 12.03 -2.29
N LYS A 75 10.35 10.73 -2.63
CA LYS A 75 9.42 10.15 -3.60
C LYS A 75 8.22 9.48 -2.91
N LEU A 76 7.07 9.50 -3.57
CA LEU A 76 5.84 8.91 -3.07
C LEU A 76 5.53 7.62 -3.84
N LEU A 77 5.91 6.48 -3.26
CA LEU A 77 5.53 5.16 -3.78
C LEU A 77 4.09 4.81 -3.40
N TYR A 78 3.38 4.12 -4.31
CA TYR A 78 2.06 3.58 -4.01
C TYR A 78 2.21 2.28 -3.21
N SER A 79 1.85 2.34 -1.93
CA SER A 79 2.00 1.24 -0.97
C SER A 79 0.65 0.59 -0.67
N PHE A 80 0.63 -0.72 -0.53
CA PHE A 80 -0.59 -1.51 -0.35
C PHE A 80 -0.29 -2.76 0.49
N VAL A 81 -1.32 -3.38 1.03
CA VAL A 81 -1.24 -4.67 1.72
C VAL A 81 -1.76 -5.83 0.86
N ASP A 82 -2.56 -5.53 -0.14
CA ASP A 82 -3.00 -6.44 -1.21
C ASP A 82 -3.45 -5.66 -2.45
N ASN A 83 -3.66 -6.37 -3.55
CA ASN A 83 -4.19 -5.83 -4.80
C ASN A 83 -4.87 -6.94 -5.63
N HIS A 84 -5.16 -6.64 -6.90
CA HIS A 84 -5.83 -7.55 -7.83
C HIS A 84 -4.98 -8.73 -8.32
N ASP A 85 -3.69 -8.76 -8.02
CA ASP A 85 -2.73 -9.78 -8.50
C ASP A 85 -2.06 -10.59 -7.39
N VAL A 86 -2.31 -10.26 -6.13
CA VAL A 86 -1.81 -11.00 -4.97
C VAL A 86 -2.94 -11.44 -4.06
N SER A 87 -2.71 -12.48 -3.26
CA SER A 87 -3.70 -12.94 -2.28
C SER A 87 -4.09 -11.82 -1.33
N ARG A 88 -5.38 -11.78 -0.96
CA ARG A 88 -5.92 -10.79 -0.03
C ARG A 88 -5.18 -10.84 1.31
N ILE A 89 -4.96 -9.71 1.91
CA ILE A 89 -4.22 -9.62 3.18
C ILE A 89 -4.88 -10.44 4.29
N ALA A 90 -6.21 -10.53 4.31
CA ALA A 90 -6.95 -11.37 5.24
C ALA A 90 -6.65 -12.87 5.08
N THR A 91 -6.27 -13.29 3.88
CA THR A 91 -5.81 -14.67 3.58
C THR A 91 -4.33 -14.85 3.92
N MET A 92 -3.51 -13.82 3.68
CA MET A 92 -2.06 -13.88 3.86
C MET A 92 -1.62 -13.90 5.32
N LEU A 93 -2.38 -13.23 6.21
CA LEU A 93 -2.03 -13.17 7.64
C LEU A 93 -2.34 -14.48 8.36
N ASN A 94 -1.35 -15.03 9.04
CA ASN A 94 -1.49 -16.21 9.91
C ASN A 94 -2.45 -15.94 11.08
N ASN A 95 -2.57 -14.70 11.50
CA ASN A 95 -3.49 -14.26 12.54
C ASN A 95 -4.31 -13.05 12.07
N LYS A 96 -5.58 -13.27 11.75
CA LYS A 96 -6.49 -12.23 11.26
C LYS A 96 -6.72 -11.07 12.24
N ARG A 97 -6.45 -11.26 13.55
CA ARG A 97 -6.47 -10.18 14.54
C ARG A 97 -5.42 -9.11 14.29
N GLN A 98 -4.47 -9.37 13.39
CA GLN A 98 -3.47 -8.39 12.99
C GLN A 98 -3.96 -7.42 11.90
N LEU A 99 -5.11 -7.68 11.25
CA LEU A 99 -5.67 -6.78 10.24
C LEU A 99 -5.86 -5.33 10.75
N PRO A 100 -6.47 -5.09 11.92
CA PRO A 100 -6.58 -3.75 12.47
C PRO A 100 -5.22 -3.10 12.82
N VAL A 101 -4.14 -3.86 12.85
CA VAL A 101 -2.80 -3.36 13.20
C VAL A 101 -1.93 -3.09 11.96
N ILE A 102 -2.12 -3.84 10.87
CA ILE A 102 -1.33 -3.63 9.65
C ILE A 102 -1.74 -2.36 8.89
N TYR A 103 -3.02 -1.98 8.92
CA TYR A 103 -3.50 -0.75 8.28
C TYR A 103 -2.95 0.53 8.92
N PRO A 104 -2.89 0.71 10.26
CA PRO A 104 -2.17 1.82 10.86
C PRO A 104 -0.73 1.96 10.36
N LEU A 105 0.01 0.86 10.22
CA LEU A 105 1.36 0.91 9.67
C LEU A 105 1.35 1.37 8.20
N LEU A 106 0.48 0.80 7.34
CA LEU A 106 0.33 1.22 5.94
C LEU A 106 0.00 2.72 5.83
N PHE A 107 -0.91 3.23 6.65
CA PHE A 107 -1.36 4.61 6.57
C PHE A 107 -0.40 5.63 7.19
N THR A 108 0.52 5.18 8.05
CA THR A 108 1.50 6.07 8.71
C THR A 108 2.90 6.02 8.10
N MET A 109 3.21 5.01 7.31
CA MET A 109 4.48 4.93 6.58
C MET A 109 4.55 5.94 5.42
N PRO A 110 5.75 6.31 4.94
CA PRO A 110 5.92 7.14 3.75
C PRO A 110 5.28 6.54 2.49
N GLY A 111 4.88 7.39 1.55
CA GLY A 111 4.27 6.99 0.29
C GLY A 111 2.77 7.27 0.25
N ILE A 112 2.06 6.65 -0.67
CA ILE A 112 0.62 6.80 -0.88
C ILE A 112 -0.05 5.48 -0.51
N PRO A 113 -0.81 5.40 0.60
CA PRO A 113 -1.50 4.18 0.98
C PRO A 113 -2.65 3.89 0.03
N GLY A 114 -2.73 2.65 -0.45
CA GLY A 114 -3.82 2.14 -1.26
C GLY A 114 -4.56 1.01 -0.56
N VAL A 115 -5.87 1.03 -0.65
CA VAL A 115 -6.76 -0.04 -0.16
C VAL A 115 -7.48 -0.64 -1.37
N TYR A 116 -7.31 -1.93 -1.57
CA TYR A 116 -8.03 -2.64 -2.64
C TYR A 116 -9.46 -2.91 -2.20
N TYR A 117 -10.43 -2.78 -3.12
CA TYR A 117 -11.84 -2.91 -2.79
C TYR A 117 -12.16 -4.25 -2.11
N GLY A 118 -12.97 -4.21 -1.07
CA GLY A 118 -13.32 -5.36 -0.25
C GLY A 118 -12.32 -5.65 0.88
N SER A 119 -11.06 -5.19 0.77
CA SER A 119 -10.07 -5.39 1.83
C SER A 119 -10.40 -4.55 3.08
N GLU A 120 -11.13 -3.45 2.92
CA GLU A 120 -11.69 -2.65 4.02
C GLU A 120 -12.75 -3.39 4.85
N TYR A 121 -13.27 -4.49 4.34
CA TYR A 121 -14.14 -5.42 5.07
C TYR A 121 -13.38 -6.66 5.57
N GLY A 122 -12.12 -6.85 5.16
CA GLY A 122 -11.34 -8.03 5.48
C GLY A 122 -11.76 -9.28 4.72
N ILE A 123 -12.27 -9.14 3.48
CA ILE A 123 -12.61 -10.30 2.65
C ILE A 123 -11.36 -11.11 2.29
N GLU A 124 -11.55 -12.40 2.16
CA GLU A 124 -10.49 -13.34 1.79
C GLU A 124 -10.45 -13.59 0.29
N GLY A 125 -9.30 -14.03 -0.20
CA GLY A 125 -9.08 -14.47 -1.56
C GLY A 125 -7.65 -14.95 -1.74
N ASP A 126 -7.50 -16.18 -2.22
CA ASP A 126 -6.19 -16.79 -2.46
C ASP A 126 -5.88 -16.81 -3.95
N LYS A 127 -4.72 -16.28 -4.33
CA LYS A 127 -4.22 -16.28 -5.70
C LYS A 127 -4.11 -17.69 -6.32
N HIS A 128 -3.86 -18.70 -5.49
CA HIS A 128 -3.81 -20.09 -5.98
C HIS A 128 -5.15 -20.59 -6.52
N ASN A 129 -6.26 -19.94 -6.14
CA ASN A 129 -7.59 -20.26 -6.64
C ASN A 129 -7.96 -19.48 -7.93
N GLY A 130 -7.00 -18.78 -8.53
CA GLY A 130 -7.18 -17.98 -9.73
C GLY A 130 -7.55 -16.53 -9.47
N ASP A 131 -7.59 -15.76 -10.55
CA ASP A 131 -7.83 -14.30 -10.47
C ASP A 131 -9.24 -13.96 -9.97
N ASP A 132 -10.22 -14.77 -10.30
CA ASP A 132 -11.63 -14.56 -9.87
C ASP A 132 -11.76 -14.57 -8.34
N ALA A 133 -10.90 -15.33 -7.63
CA ALA A 133 -10.87 -15.33 -6.17
C ALA A 133 -10.40 -13.99 -5.58
N LEU A 134 -9.64 -13.21 -6.35
CA LEU A 134 -9.14 -11.89 -5.96
C LEU A 134 -10.06 -10.75 -6.41
N ARG A 135 -10.79 -10.94 -7.51
CA ARG A 135 -11.58 -9.93 -8.22
C ARG A 135 -13.08 -10.23 -8.12
N VAL A 136 -13.51 -10.59 -6.91
CA VAL A 136 -14.92 -10.95 -6.63
C VAL A 136 -15.85 -9.78 -6.97
N GLU A 137 -17.09 -10.09 -7.38
CA GLU A 137 -18.12 -9.09 -7.60
C GLU A 137 -18.38 -8.31 -6.32
N TYR A 138 -18.42 -6.97 -6.42
CA TYR A 138 -18.68 -6.10 -5.28
C TYR A 138 -20.11 -6.29 -4.78
N ASN A 139 -20.21 -6.69 -3.52
CA ASN A 139 -21.49 -6.80 -2.80
C ASN A 139 -21.29 -6.34 -1.36
N GLU A 140 -21.69 -5.10 -1.09
CA GLU A 140 -21.48 -4.47 0.20
C GLU A 140 -22.20 -5.19 1.35
N GLU A 141 -23.42 -5.64 1.13
CA GLU A 141 -24.21 -6.36 2.16
C GLU A 141 -23.50 -7.66 2.56
N LYS A 142 -23.04 -8.42 1.56
CA LYS A 142 -22.28 -9.65 1.79
C LYS A 142 -20.97 -9.36 2.49
N PHE A 143 -20.22 -8.37 2.04
CA PHE A 143 -18.92 -8.01 2.63
C PHE A 143 -19.06 -7.55 4.08
N ARG A 144 -20.12 -6.80 4.41
CA ARG A 144 -20.41 -6.40 5.81
C ARG A 144 -20.82 -7.60 6.67
N ALA A 145 -21.58 -8.54 6.12
CA ALA A 145 -22.06 -9.71 6.86
C ALA A 145 -20.94 -10.73 7.15
N GLU A 146 -20.03 -10.91 6.21
CA GLU A 146 -18.93 -11.90 6.28
C GLU A 146 -17.63 -11.31 6.79
N GLY A 147 -17.49 -9.98 6.77
CA GLY A 147 -16.27 -9.25 7.07
C GLY A 147 -16.00 -9.03 8.56
N ILE A 148 -14.97 -8.25 8.83
CA ILE A 148 -14.56 -7.89 10.18
C ILE A 148 -15.29 -6.62 10.60
N ALA A 149 -16.06 -6.73 11.68
CA ALA A 149 -16.74 -5.58 12.26
C ALA A 149 -15.73 -4.45 12.57
N ASP A 150 -16.15 -3.21 12.33
CA ASP A 150 -15.41 -1.98 12.62
C ASP A 150 -14.16 -1.71 11.77
N LEU A 151 -13.64 -2.67 10.96
CA LEU A 151 -12.45 -2.47 10.14
C LEU A 151 -12.62 -1.30 9.16
N THR A 152 -13.79 -1.19 8.52
CA THR A 152 -14.10 -0.07 7.60
C THR A 152 -14.07 1.29 8.34
N ALA A 153 -14.59 1.33 9.58
CA ALA A 153 -14.57 2.55 10.39
C ALA A 153 -13.13 2.93 10.78
N GLU A 154 -12.30 1.95 11.15
CA GLU A 154 -10.90 2.16 11.46
C GLU A 154 -10.12 2.69 10.25
N ILE A 155 -10.29 2.08 9.06
CA ILE A 155 -9.65 2.55 7.83
C ILE A 155 -10.11 3.97 7.47
N THR A 156 -11.40 4.27 7.65
CA THR A 156 -11.93 5.63 7.45
C THR A 156 -11.25 6.63 8.39
N ALA A 157 -11.09 6.29 9.65
CA ALA A 157 -10.38 7.14 10.62
C ALA A 157 -8.90 7.35 10.22
N LEU A 158 -8.23 6.31 9.72
CA LEU A 158 -6.86 6.40 9.21
C LEU A 158 -6.77 7.29 7.95
N CYS A 159 -7.72 7.21 7.03
CA CYS A 159 -7.81 8.13 5.88
C CYS A 159 -7.91 9.59 6.34
N ASN A 160 -8.81 9.87 7.29
CA ASN A 160 -8.99 11.20 7.84
C ASN A 160 -7.73 11.71 8.57
N LEU A 161 -7.10 10.85 9.36
CA LEU A 161 -5.84 11.16 10.03
C LEU A 161 -4.75 11.52 9.00
N ARG A 162 -4.59 10.71 7.97
CA ARG A 162 -3.56 10.94 6.95
C ARG A 162 -3.80 12.22 6.15
N THR A 163 -5.03 12.47 5.74
CA THR A 163 -5.38 13.68 4.96
C THR A 163 -5.27 14.97 5.78
N SER A 164 -5.49 14.89 7.09
CA SER A 164 -5.36 16.04 8.00
C SER A 164 -3.94 16.29 8.52
N SER A 165 -3.05 15.29 8.41
CA SER A 165 -1.68 15.37 8.94
C SER A 165 -0.67 15.64 7.83
N LYS A 166 -0.10 16.86 7.81
CA LYS A 166 1.00 17.21 6.90
C LYS A 166 2.25 16.34 7.14
N ALA A 167 2.50 15.95 8.38
CA ALA A 167 3.64 15.09 8.73
C ALA A 167 3.52 13.70 8.09
N LEU A 168 2.32 13.09 8.11
CA LEU A 168 2.10 11.80 7.47
C LEU A 168 2.10 11.89 5.95
N ALA A 169 1.56 12.97 5.38
CA ALA A 169 1.43 13.13 3.94
C ALA A 169 2.76 13.54 3.26
N HIS A 170 3.57 14.39 3.92
CA HIS A 170 4.72 15.06 3.31
C HIS A 170 5.94 15.15 4.23
N GLY A 171 5.90 14.56 5.42
CA GLY A 171 7.02 14.59 6.36
C GLY A 171 8.17 13.67 5.94
N ASP A 172 9.33 13.93 6.49
CA ASP A 172 10.50 13.07 6.33
C ASP A 172 10.39 11.83 7.21
N TYR A 173 10.90 10.71 6.71
CA TYR A 173 11.04 9.49 7.49
C TYR A 173 12.38 9.47 8.24
N THR A 174 12.31 9.13 9.52
CA THR A 174 13.48 8.83 10.37
C THR A 174 13.17 7.54 11.12
N PRO A 175 14.02 6.49 11.01
CA PRO A 175 13.82 5.22 11.69
C PRO A 175 14.00 5.33 13.22
#